data_b95d2ceb2c892f53211e3bda18b4b1c7
#
_entry.id   b95d2ceb2c892f53211e3bda18b4b1c7
#
_cell.length_a   1.000
_cell.length_b   1.000
_cell.length_c   1.000
_cell.angle_alpha   90.00
_cell.angle_beta   90.00
_cell.angle_gamma   90.00
#
_symmetry.space_group_name_H-M   'P 1'
#
loop_
_entity.id
_entity.type
_entity.pdbx_description
1 polymer ?
#
loop_
_entity_poly.entity_id
_entity_poly.type
_entity_poly.pdbx_seq_one_letter_code
_entity_poly.pdbx_strand_id
1 'polypeptide(L)'
;MAQETSVEQAYALAQAQYAAWGVDTEKALLALGNIPISMHCWQGDDVGGFETAGAELSGGGIQATGNYPGKARTITELRADFAKAHDLIPGQHRINLHASYLDNGGSYVERNAITPEHFQTWIEWAQSNGLGIDFNSTYFSHAK
;
A
#
# COMPACT_ATOMS: atom_id res chain seq x y z
N MET A 1 7.39 10.22 30.45
CA MET A 1 7.54 11.67 30.69
C MET A 1 8.81 12.23 30.04
N ALA A 2 10.02 11.72 30.28
CA ALA A 2 11.25 12.26 29.63
C ALA A 2 11.29 12.11 28.11
N GLN A 3 10.63 11.12 27.56
CA GLN A 3 10.60 10.85 26.13
C GLN A 3 9.61 11.77 25.38
N GLU A 4 8.47 12.08 25.97
CA GLU A 4 7.53 13.06 25.42
C GLU A 4 8.16 14.45 25.31
N THR A 5 8.83 14.90 26.38
CA THR A 5 9.50 16.21 26.40
C THR A 5 10.55 16.34 25.30
N SER A 6 11.26 15.25 24.94
CA SER A 6 12.28 15.27 23.89
C SER A 6 11.66 15.32 22.48
N VAL A 7 10.53 14.70 22.26
CA VAL A 7 9.80 14.75 20.97
C VAL A 7 9.21 16.14 20.74
N GLU A 8 8.58 16.72 21.75
CA GLU A 8 8.03 18.08 21.68
C GLU A 8 9.12 19.13 21.39
N GLN A 9 10.27 19.01 22.07
CA GLN A 9 11.40 19.91 21.81
C GLN A 9 11.96 19.74 20.41
N ALA A 10 12.10 18.50 19.91
CA ALA A 10 12.55 18.23 18.56
C ALA A 10 11.58 18.79 17.51
N TYR A 11 10.28 18.66 17.77
CA TYR A 11 9.25 19.22 16.89
C TYR A 11 9.31 20.76 16.87
N ALA A 12 9.44 21.41 18.01
CA ALA A 12 9.55 22.88 18.09
C ALA A 12 10.78 23.41 17.35
N LEU A 13 11.92 22.71 17.42
CA LEU A 13 13.12 23.05 16.66
C LEU A 13 12.90 22.89 15.15
N ALA A 14 12.30 21.80 14.73
CA ALA A 14 11.95 21.57 13.31
C ALA A 14 10.98 22.64 12.80
N GLN A 15 9.95 22.96 13.57
CA GLN A 15 8.96 23.99 13.24
C GLN A 15 9.62 25.36 13.04
N ALA A 16 10.54 25.75 13.93
CA ALA A 16 11.29 27.01 13.79
C ALA A 16 12.18 27.01 12.52
N GLN A 17 12.81 25.88 12.21
CA GLN A 17 13.63 25.74 11.02
C GLN A 17 12.79 25.87 9.73
N TYR A 18 11.65 25.20 9.64
CA TYR A 18 10.74 25.30 8.51
C TYR A 18 10.13 26.70 8.37
N ALA A 19 9.80 27.34 9.49
CA ALA A 19 9.31 28.72 9.49
C ALA A 19 10.33 29.70 8.91
N ALA A 20 11.62 29.50 9.17
CA ALA A 20 12.70 30.30 8.58
C ALA A 20 12.75 30.18 7.03
N TRP A 21 12.22 29.11 6.46
CA TRP A 21 12.08 28.89 5.02
C TRP A 21 10.70 29.29 4.47
N GLY A 22 9.87 29.90 5.30
CA GLY A 22 8.52 30.35 4.92
C GLY A 22 7.47 29.24 4.93
N VAL A 23 7.73 28.09 5.56
CA VAL A 23 6.79 26.97 5.66
C VAL A 23 6.09 27.00 7.01
N ASP A 24 4.76 27.06 6.99
CA ASP A 24 3.88 26.87 8.12
C ASP A 24 3.59 25.37 8.28
N THR A 25 4.25 24.73 9.26
CA THR A 25 4.16 23.28 9.47
C THR A 25 2.77 22.84 9.95
N GLU A 26 2.08 23.64 10.75
CA GLU A 26 0.72 23.33 11.22
C GLU A 26 -0.26 23.29 10.03
N LYS A 27 -0.17 24.29 9.16
CA LYS A 27 -0.98 24.34 7.95
C LYS A 27 -0.65 23.21 6.99
N ALA A 28 0.62 22.86 6.86
CA ALA A 28 1.06 21.75 6.01
C ALA A 28 0.54 20.40 6.54
N LEU A 29 0.60 20.16 7.85
CA LEU A 29 0.07 18.95 8.47
C LEU A 29 -1.45 18.83 8.32
N LEU A 30 -2.18 19.92 8.52
CA LEU A 30 -3.61 19.95 8.27
C LEU A 30 -3.97 19.66 6.81
N ALA A 31 -3.21 20.21 5.87
CA ALA A 31 -3.40 19.92 4.45
C ALA A 31 -3.11 18.46 4.14
N LEU A 32 -2.01 17.91 4.65
CA LEU A 32 -1.63 16.50 4.48
C LEU A 32 -2.68 15.55 5.06
N GLY A 33 -3.23 15.87 6.23
CA GLY A 33 -4.28 15.05 6.87
C GLY A 33 -5.55 14.89 6.03
N ASN A 34 -5.77 15.78 5.06
CA ASN A 34 -6.89 15.71 4.12
C ASN A 34 -6.55 15.02 2.78
N ILE A 35 -5.31 14.58 2.61
CA ILE A 35 -4.87 13.90 1.40
C ILE A 35 -4.86 12.39 1.65
N PRO A 36 -5.70 11.60 0.99
CA PRO A 36 -5.67 10.15 1.14
C PRO A 36 -4.38 9.57 0.57
N ILE A 37 -3.69 8.77 1.36
CA ILE A 37 -2.45 8.08 0.95
C ILE A 37 -2.79 6.67 0.48
N SER A 38 -2.39 6.35 -0.74
CA SER A 38 -2.62 5.04 -1.34
C SER A 38 -1.39 4.15 -1.16
N MET A 39 -1.57 3.02 -0.49
CA MET A 39 -0.51 2.03 -0.28
C MET A 39 -0.61 0.94 -1.36
N HIS A 40 0.52 0.67 -2.03
CA HIS A 40 0.57 -0.35 -3.06
C HIS A 40 0.52 -1.78 -2.50
N CYS A 41 -0.24 -2.66 -3.15
CA CYS A 41 -0.40 -4.06 -2.77
C CYS A 41 0.93 -4.82 -2.66
N TRP A 42 1.88 -4.54 -3.51
CA TRP A 42 3.19 -5.19 -3.51
C TRP A 42 4.11 -4.87 -2.33
N GLN A 43 3.73 -3.94 -1.46
CA GLN A 43 4.53 -3.61 -0.27
C GLN A 43 4.49 -4.73 0.79
N GLY A 44 3.46 -5.54 0.81
CA GLY A 44 3.27 -6.58 1.83
C GLY A 44 3.76 -7.97 1.44
N ASP A 45 4.01 -8.24 0.15
CA ASP A 45 4.36 -9.57 -0.35
C ASP A 45 5.63 -9.62 -1.20
N ASP A 46 6.39 -8.53 -1.23
CA ASP A 46 7.63 -8.43 -2.00
C ASP A 46 7.41 -8.58 -3.52
N VAL A 47 6.36 -7.97 -4.03
CA VAL A 47 5.99 -7.89 -5.46
C VAL A 47 5.57 -9.23 -6.10
N GLY A 48 5.39 -10.28 -5.31
CA GLY A 48 5.10 -11.63 -5.83
C GLY A 48 3.75 -11.73 -6.54
N GLY A 49 2.72 -11.17 -5.92
CA GLY A 49 1.34 -11.42 -6.32
C GLY A 49 0.89 -12.84 -6.02
N PHE A 50 -0.36 -13.14 -6.31
CA PHE A 50 -0.99 -14.41 -5.94
C PHE A 50 -1.54 -15.23 -7.11
N GLU A 51 -1.22 -14.83 -8.34
CA GLU A 51 -1.75 -15.50 -9.54
C GLU A 51 -1.16 -16.89 -9.77
N THR A 52 0.11 -17.04 -9.43
CA THR A 52 0.83 -18.31 -9.64
C THR A 52 1.72 -18.57 -8.43
N ALA A 53 1.27 -19.43 -7.54
CA ALA A 53 2.07 -19.84 -6.40
C ALA A 53 3.37 -20.51 -6.88
N GLY A 54 4.52 -19.93 -6.53
CA GLY A 54 5.84 -20.48 -6.86
C GLY A 54 6.38 -20.21 -8.25
N ALA A 55 5.77 -19.32 -9.04
CA ALA A 55 6.35 -18.87 -10.29
C ALA A 55 7.61 -18.03 -10.05
N GLU A 56 8.65 -18.28 -10.85
CA GLU A 56 9.80 -17.37 -10.88
C GLU A 56 9.36 -16.02 -11.44
N LEU A 57 9.86 -14.95 -10.81
CA LEU A 57 9.62 -13.59 -11.26
C LEU A 57 10.23 -13.41 -12.65
N SER A 58 9.40 -13.43 -13.67
CA SER A 58 9.83 -13.19 -15.05
C SER A 58 9.17 -11.90 -15.55
N GLY A 59 9.95 -10.91 -15.86
CA GLY A 59 9.42 -9.74 -16.55
C GLY A 59 10.18 -8.46 -16.22
N GLY A 60 10.21 -7.55 -17.16
CA GLY A 60 10.87 -6.25 -17.02
C GLY A 60 10.17 -5.39 -15.98
N GLY A 61 10.94 -4.83 -15.11
CA GLY A 61 10.52 -3.93 -14.04
C GLY A 61 11.54 -3.98 -12.91
N ILE A 62 11.51 -3.02 -12.02
CA ILE A 62 12.29 -3.09 -10.80
C ILE A 62 11.59 -4.13 -9.92
N GLN A 63 12.14 -5.33 -9.93
CA GLN A 63 11.76 -6.35 -8.96
C GLN A 63 12.50 -6.02 -7.67
N ALA A 64 11.76 -5.60 -6.66
CA ALA A 64 12.30 -5.54 -5.32
C ALA A 64 12.48 -6.98 -4.87
N THR A 65 13.71 -7.39 -4.70
CA THR A 65 14.06 -8.76 -4.30
C THR A 65 14.37 -8.81 -2.82
N GLY A 66 13.43 -8.36 -1.99
CA GLY A 66 13.52 -8.56 -0.56
C GLY A 66 12.83 -9.86 -0.20
N ASN A 67 13.55 -10.89 0.10
CA ASN A 67 12.94 -12.11 0.64
C ASN A 67 12.91 -12.02 2.16
N TYR A 68 12.17 -11.05 2.71
CA TYR A 68 12.06 -10.89 4.15
C TYR A 68 11.12 -11.94 4.78
N PRO A 69 11.41 -12.39 6.02
CA PRO A 69 10.67 -13.44 6.69
C PRO A 69 9.32 -12.93 7.20
N GLY A 70 8.41 -12.60 6.75
CA GLY A 70 7.14 -12.01 7.21
C GLY A 70 6.29 -11.49 6.08
N LYS A 71 6.76 -11.62 4.83
CA LYS A 71 5.98 -11.24 3.68
C LYS A 71 4.68 -12.03 3.60
N ALA A 72 3.62 -11.38 3.19
CA ALA A 72 2.33 -12.02 2.99
C ALA A 72 2.43 -13.10 1.90
N ARG A 73 1.84 -14.27 2.14
CA ARG A 73 1.80 -15.41 1.22
C ARG A 73 0.40 -15.68 0.70
N THR A 74 -0.57 -15.02 1.28
CA THR A 74 -1.98 -15.09 0.89
C THR A 74 -2.60 -13.71 0.91
N ILE A 75 -3.70 -13.55 0.20
CA ILE A 75 -4.49 -12.31 0.22
C ILE A 75 -4.99 -11.99 1.63
N THR A 76 -5.32 -13.00 2.42
CA THR A 76 -5.76 -12.81 3.81
C THR A 76 -4.65 -12.24 4.68
N GLU A 77 -3.42 -12.76 4.56
CA GLU A 77 -2.26 -12.21 5.27
C GLU A 77 -1.97 -10.78 4.81
N LEU A 78 -2.02 -10.51 3.51
CA LEU A 78 -1.80 -9.18 2.95
C LEU A 78 -2.82 -8.17 3.49
N ARG A 79 -4.10 -8.54 3.54
CA ARG A 79 -5.15 -7.69 4.13
C ARG A 79 -4.91 -7.41 5.61
N ALA A 80 -4.45 -8.39 6.37
CA ALA A 80 -4.12 -8.24 7.78
C ALA A 80 -2.93 -7.27 7.98
N ASP A 81 -1.91 -7.39 7.15
CA ASP A 81 -0.74 -6.50 7.17
C ASP A 81 -1.14 -5.06 6.81
N PHE A 82 -1.98 -4.86 5.80
CA PHE A 82 -2.50 -3.54 5.47
C PHE A 82 -3.37 -2.95 6.57
N ALA A 83 -4.27 -3.72 7.15
CA ALA A 83 -5.07 -3.25 8.28
C ALA A 83 -4.17 -2.78 9.41
N LYS A 84 -3.12 -3.53 9.72
CA LYS A 84 -2.14 -3.15 10.75
C LYS A 84 -1.34 -1.90 10.38
N ALA A 85 -0.92 -1.76 9.13
CA ALA A 85 -0.21 -0.57 8.66
C ALA A 85 -1.10 0.68 8.74
N HIS A 86 -2.36 0.58 8.33
CA HIS A 86 -3.32 1.68 8.41
C HIS A 86 -3.63 2.10 9.86
N ASP A 87 -3.68 1.16 10.80
CA ASP A 87 -3.81 1.47 12.23
C ASP A 87 -2.64 2.28 12.79
N LEU A 88 -1.45 2.13 12.20
CA LEU A 88 -0.23 2.78 12.67
C LEU A 88 0.06 4.11 11.98
N ILE A 89 -0.50 4.34 10.82
CA ILE A 89 -0.26 5.54 10.00
C ILE A 89 -1.46 6.48 10.16
N PRO A 90 -1.27 7.71 10.63
CA PRO A 90 -2.38 8.66 10.74
C PRO A 90 -2.83 9.16 9.36
N GLY A 91 -4.10 9.58 9.27
CA GLY A 91 -4.68 10.19 8.07
C GLY A 91 -5.69 9.32 7.36
N GLN A 92 -5.98 9.66 6.10
CA GLN A 92 -6.90 8.91 5.25
C GLN A 92 -6.12 7.92 4.38
N HIS A 93 -6.68 6.73 4.21
CA HIS A 93 -5.99 5.65 3.52
C HIS A 93 -6.75 5.14 2.29
N ARG A 94 -5.98 4.67 1.34
CA ARG A 94 -6.42 3.95 0.14
C ARG A 94 -5.52 2.75 -0.06
N ILE A 95 -5.96 1.78 -0.84
CA ILE A 95 -5.13 0.68 -1.30
C ILE A 95 -5.02 0.72 -2.82
N ASN A 96 -3.83 0.55 -3.35
CA ASN A 96 -3.60 0.47 -4.78
C ASN A 96 -3.36 -0.99 -5.16
N LEU A 97 -4.31 -1.57 -5.88
CA LEU A 97 -4.27 -2.95 -6.34
C LEU A 97 -3.62 -3.06 -7.73
N HIS A 98 -3.19 -4.26 -8.05
CA HIS A 98 -2.64 -4.63 -9.35
C HIS A 98 -3.27 -5.94 -9.82
N ALA A 99 -3.25 -6.19 -11.12
CA ALA A 99 -3.85 -7.38 -11.72
C ALA A 99 -3.37 -8.71 -11.09
N SER A 100 -2.10 -8.80 -10.70
CA SER A 100 -1.54 -10.00 -10.05
C SER A 100 -2.04 -10.26 -8.62
N TYR A 101 -2.88 -9.38 -8.08
CA TYR A 101 -3.49 -9.51 -6.75
C TYR A 101 -4.99 -9.83 -6.81
N LEU A 102 -5.47 -10.29 -7.96
CA LEU A 102 -6.84 -10.77 -8.09
C LEU A 102 -7.11 -11.92 -7.10
N ASP A 103 -8.35 -12.02 -6.62
CA ASP A 103 -8.78 -13.06 -5.68
C ASP A 103 -9.69 -14.06 -6.40
N ASN A 104 -9.07 -15.01 -7.07
CA ASN A 104 -9.74 -16.03 -7.86
C ASN A 104 -9.39 -17.45 -7.39
N GLY A 105 -9.18 -17.63 -6.08
CA GLY A 105 -8.85 -18.93 -5.50
C GLY A 105 -7.53 -19.53 -6.00
N GLY A 106 -6.59 -18.68 -6.44
CA GLY A 106 -5.28 -19.11 -6.96
C GLY A 106 -5.29 -19.60 -8.41
N SER A 107 -6.40 -19.44 -9.12
CA SER A 107 -6.49 -19.78 -10.55
C SER A 107 -5.94 -18.63 -11.40
N TYR A 108 -5.15 -18.96 -12.41
CA TYR A 108 -4.67 -17.98 -13.37
C TYR A 108 -5.82 -17.43 -14.24
N VAL A 109 -5.79 -16.13 -14.51
CA VAL A 109 -6.73 -15.45 -15.39
C VAL A 109 -5.94 -14.64 -16.41
N GLU A 110 -6.21 -14.81 -17.69
CA GLU A 110 -5.60 -14.01 -18.73
C GLU A 110 -5.92 -12.53 -18.54
N ARG A 111 -4.95 -11.64 -18.83
CA ARG A 111 -5.09 -10.19 -18.57
C ARG A 111 -6.33 -9.56 -19.22
N ASN A 112 -6.68 -10.00 -20.42
CA ASN A 112 -7.86 -9.53 -21.16
C ASN A 112 -9.18 -10.14 -20.67
N ALA A 113 -9.11 -11.13 -19.77
CA ALA A 113 -10.27 -11.79 -19.17
C ALA A 113 -10.50 -11.33 -17.72
N ILE A 114 -9.63 -10.48 -17.16
CA ILE A 114 -9.82 -9.93 -15.82
C ILE A 114 -10.99 -8.96 -15.82
N THR A 115 -11.88 -9.16 -14.87
CA THR A 115 -13.08 -8.34 -14.66
C THR A 115 -13.14 -7.85 -13.21
N PRO A 116 -14.00 -6.87 -12.87
CA PRO A 116 -14.15 -6.39 -11.50
C PRO A 116 -14.54 -7.49 -10.49
N GLU A 117 -15.23 -8.53 -10.93
CA GLU A 117 -15.63 -9.64 -10.07
C GLU A 117 -14.44 -10.36 -9.44
N HIS A 118 -13.30 -10.39 -10.12
CA HIS A 118 -12.06 -10.95 -9.58
C HIS A 118 -11.47 -10.15 -8.40
N PHE A 119 -11.98 -8.96 -8.17
CA PHE A 119 -11.60 -8.09 -7.05
C PHE A 119 -12.73 -7.88 -6.05
N GLN A 120 -13.84 -8.60 -6.16
CA GLN A 120 -15.03 -8.40 -5.32
C GLN A 120 -14.70 -8.48 -3.82
N THR A 121 -13.90 -9.45 -3.42
CA THR A 121 -13.51 -9.62 -2.00
C THR A 121 -12.62 -8.47 -1.51
N TRP A 122 -11.83 -7.86 -2.39
CA TRP A 122 -11.06 -6.64 -2.09
C TRP A 122 -11.98 -5.44 -1.91
N ILE A 123 -12.98 -5.31 -2.76
CA ILE A 123 -13.98 -4.23 -2.69
C ILE A 123 -14.72 -4.30 -1.36
N GLU A 124 -15.21 -5.48 -1.00
CA GLU A 124 -15.92 -5.72 0.27
C GLU A 124 -15.03 -5.43 1.49
N TRP A 125 -13.79 -5.90 1.45
CA TRP A 125 -12.84 -5.64 2.52
C TRP A 125 -12.51 -4.14 2.64
N ALA A 126 -12.27 -3.45 1.55
CA ALA A 126 -11.99 -2.02 1.54
C ALA A 126 -13.19 -1.21 2.07
N GLN A 127 -14.39 -1.53 1.63
CA GLN A 127 -15.63 -0.90 2.13
C GLN A 127 -15.79 -1.09 3.63
N SER A 128 -15.55 -2.31 4.13
CA SER A 128 -15.66 -2.64 5.56
C SER A 128 -14.62 -1.90 6.42
N ASN A 129 -13.50 -1.48 5.82
CA ASN A 129 -12.42 -0.75 6.48
C ASN A 129 -12.41 0.77 6.16
N GLY A 130 -13.42 1.26 5.42
CA GLY A 130 -13.50 2.67 5.05
C GLY A 130 -12.38 3.14 4.10
N LEU A 131 -11.83 2.23 3.28
CA LEU A 131 -10.74 2.50 2.37
C LEU A 131 -11.22 2.77 0.96
N GLY A 132 -10.54 3.67 0.26
CA GLY A 132 -10.66 3.79 -1.19
C GLY A 132 -9.77 2.76 -1.90
N ILE A 133 -10.13 2.40 -3.13
CA ILE A 133 -9.31 1.55 -3.99
C ILE A 133 -8.82 2.35 -5.18
N ASP A 134 -7.54 2.20 -5.48
CA ASP A 134 -6.91 2.58 -6.73
C ASP A 134 -6.46 1.32 -7.46
N PHE A 135 -6.24 1.40 -8.75
CA PHE A 135 -5.80 0.27 -9.54
C PHE A 135 -4.63 0.68 -10.42
N ASN A 136 -3.52 -0.04 -10.28
CA ASN A 136 -2.36 0.13 -11.13
C ASN A 136 -2.45 -0.84 -12.30
N SER A 137 -2.71 -0.31 -13.48
CA SER A 137 -2.76 -1.09 -14.71
C SER A 137 -1.36 -1.28 -15.27
N THR A 138 -1.01 -2.52 -15.57
CA THR A 138 0.26 -2.89 -16.19
C THR A 138 0.12 -2.93 -17.70
N TYR A 139 0.40 -1.84 -18.37
CA TYR A 139 0.33 -1.81 -19.85
C TYR A 139 1.57 -2.38 -20.54
N PHE A 140 2.70 -2.52 -19.87
CA PHE A 140 4.00 -2.72 -20.52
C PHE A 140 4.83 -3.90 -20.00
N SER A 141 4.33 -4.70 -19.07
CA SER A 141 5.17 -5.68 -18.36
C SER A 141 4.72 -7.12 -18.50
N HIS A 142 3.87 -7.46 -19.44
CA HIS A 142 3.47 -8.84 -19.67
C HIS A 142 4.09 -9.37 -20.94
N ALA A 143 5.06 -10.29 -20.78
CA ALA A 143 5.34 -11.27 -21.80
C ALA A 143 4.06 -12.09 -22.01
N LYS A 144 3.64 -12.24 -23.25
CA LYS A 144 2.59 -13.17 -23.63
C LYS A 144 3.06 -14.61 -23.41
#